data_96f8de5a8d4c895d405b9b4819f1f8b0
#
_entry.id   96f8de5a8d4c895d405b9b4819f1f8b0
#
_cell.length_a   1.000
_cell.length_b   1.000
_cell.length_c   1.000
_cell.angle_alpha   90.00
_cell.angle_beta   90.00
_cell.angle_gamma   90.00
#
_symmetry.space_group_name_H-M   'P 1'
#
loop_
_entity.id
_entity.type
_entity.pdbx_description
1 polymer ?
#
loop_
_entity_poly.entity_id
_entity_poly.type
_entity_poly.pdbx_seq_one_letter_code
_entity_poly.pdbx_strand_id
1 'polypeptide(L)'
;MARMAGVDLPREKRGEVAVTYIYGIGRSTATRIMAQANVDPAKKVKAWSDEETARIRELIERELKVEGDLRREISMNVKRLMDIGAYRGIRHRKGLPVRGQRTHTNARTRKGPRKGVMVKKKPTAAAPAPAAAAAPKKA
;
A
#
# COMPACT_ATOMS: atom_id res chain seq x y z
N MET A 1 17.74 -5.31 -15.05
CA MET A 1 16.52 -4.89 -14.32
C MET A 1 16.75 -3.47 -13.81
N ALA A 2 15.88 -2.53 -14.15
CA ALA A 2 16.01 -1.18 -13.59
C ALA A 2 15.55 -1.19 -12.13
N ARG A 3 16.51 -1.17 -11.20
CA ARG A 3 16.25 -1.06 -9.76
C ARG A 3 16.68 0.32 -9.29
N MET A 4 15.76 1.06 -8.62
CA MET A 4 15.99 2.42 -8.12
C MET A 4 15.47 2.54 -6.70
N ALA A 5 16.23 3.18 -5.83
CA ALA A 5 15.88 3.35 -4.41
C ALA A 5 15.43 2.03 -3.71
N GLY A 6 16.02 0.89 -4.12
CA GLY A 6 15.67 -0.44 -3.59
C GLY A 6 14.41 -1.09 -4.19
N VAL A 7 13.71 -0.40 -5.10
CA VAL A 7 12.48 -0.90 -5.75
C VAL A 7 12.74 -1.34 -7.18
N ASP A 8 12.21 -2.50 -7.56
CA ASP A 8 12.27 -3.00 -8.92
C ASP A 8 11.14 -2.38 -9.76
N LEU A 9 11.51 -1.71 -10.85
CA LEU A 9 10.55 -1.04 -11.71
C LEU A 9 9.92 -2.02 -12.72
N PRO A 10 8.59 -1.93 -12.97
CA PRO A 10 7.91 -2.77 -13.93
C PRO A 10 8.35 -2.44 -15.37
N ARG A 11 8.91 -3.42 -16.07
CA ARG A 11 9.52 -3.27 -17.39
C ARG A 11 8.55 -2.84 -18.51
N GLU A 12 7.32 -3.31 -18.43
CA GLU A 12 6.30 -3.09 -19.48
C GLU A 12 5.56 -1.76 -19.33
N LYS A 13 5.75 -1.06 -18.23
CA LYS A 13 5.11 0.24 -17.99
C LYS A 13 5.90 1.38 -18.61
N ARG A 14 5.18 2.48 -18.92
CA ARG A 14 5.80 3.75 -19.33
C ARG A 14 6.67 4.30 -18.21
N GLY A 15 7.72 5.04 -18.52
CA GLY A 15 8.64 5.60 -17.57
C GLY A 15 7.97 6.44 -16.48
N GLU A 16 7.08 7.35 -16.87
CA GLU A 16 6.32 8.17 -15.91
C GLU A 16 5.52 7.35 -14.89
N VAL A 17 4.94 6.24 -15.34
CA VAL A 17 4.15 5.35 -14.46
C VAL A 17 5.06 4.47 -13.61
N ALA A 18 6.13 3.96 -14.19
CA ALA A 18 7.06 3.07 -13.49
C ALA A 18 7.74 3.77 -12.30
N VAL A 19 8.16 5.03 -12.47
CA VAL A 19 8.80 5.79 -11.40
C VAL A 19 7.84 6.06 -10.24
N THR A 20 6.53 6.13 -10.46
CA THR A 20 5.54 6.27 -9.36
C THR A 20 5.41 5.05 -8.46
N TYR A 21 6.01 3.92 -8.80
CA TYR A 21 6.07 2.76 -7.90
C TYR A 21 7.00 2.98 -6.70
N ILE A 22 7.89 3.98 -6.79
CA ILE A 22 8.76 4.39 -5.69
C ILE A 22 7.94 5.23 -4.71
N TYR A 23 7.91 4.82 -3.44
CA TYR A 23 7.18 5.56 -2.40
C TYR A 23 7.77 6.96 -2.21
N GLY A 24 6.92 7.97 -2.35
CA GLY A 24 7.29 9.39 -2.30
C GLY A 24 7.27 10.08 -3.66
N ILE A 25 7.19 9.34 -4.76
CA ILE A 25 7.12 9.90 -6.10
C ILE A 25 5.69 9.77 -6.63
N GLY A 26 5.02 10.91 -6.79
CA GLY A 26 3.72 11.00 -7.45
C GLY A 26 3.86 11.28 -8.94
N ARG A 27 2.73 11.28 -9.66
CA ARG A 27 2.71 11.51 -11.12
C ARG A 27 3.40 12.81 -11.54
N SER A 28 3.06 13.93 -10.89
CA SER A 28 3.66 15.24 -11.19
C SER A 28 5.18 15.26 -10.98
N THR A 29 5.65 14.63 -9.89
CA THR A 29 7.08 14.52 -9.60
C THR A 29 7.76 13.60 -10.62
N ALA A 30 7.14 12.49 -11.00
CA ALA A 30 7.67 11.58 -12.02
C ALA A 30 7.84 12.30 -13.38
N THR A 31 6.83 13.05 -13.82
CA THR A 31 6.93 13.83 -15.08
C THR A 31 8.08 14.86 -15.01
N ARG A 32 8.26 15.55 -13.87
CA ARG A 32 9.36 16.49 -13.67
C ARG A 32 10.72 15.80 -13.75
N ILE A 33 10.89 14.66 -13.09
CA ILE A 33 12.13 13.89 -13.11
C ILE A 33 12.47 13.44 -14.53
N MET A 34 11.47 12.92 -15.28
CA MET A 34 11.67 12.49 -16.66
C MET A 34 12.10 13.65 -17.57
N ALA A 35 11.51 14.83 -17.39
CA ALA A 35 11.88 16.03 -18.14
C ALA A 35 13.31 16.50 -17.80
N GLN A 36 13.69 16.51 -16.52
CA GLN A 36 15.04 16.88 -16.07
C GLN A 36 16.11 15.87 -16.54
N ALA A 37 15.77 14.60 -16.60
CA ALA A 37 16.65 13.54 -17.11
C ALA A 37 16.77 13.55 -18.64
N ASN A 38 15.98 14.36 -19.37
CA ASN A 38 15.83 14.33 -20.82
C ASN A 38 15.46 12.95 -21.35
N VAL A 39 14.51 12.29 -20.71
CA VAL A 39 13.99 10.97 -21.09
C VAL A 39 12.52 11.09 -21.45
N ASP A 40 12.12 10.49 -22.57
CA ASP A 40 10.72 10.47 -23.00
C ASP A 40 9.84 9.73 -21.95
N PRO A 41 8.85 10.42 -21.33
CA PRO A 41 7.96 9.81 -20.35
C PRO A 41 7.12 8.64 -20.90
N ALA A 42 6.86 8.61 -22.21
CA ALA A 42 6.12 7.53 -22.86
C ALA A 42 6.97 6.27 -23.10
N LYS A 43 8.28 6.39 -23.08
CA LYS A 43 9.22 5.27 -23.30
C LYS A 43 9.06 4.21 -22.20
N LYS A 44 8.96 2.94 -22.61
CA LYS A 44 8.87 1.83 -21.63
C LYS A 44 10.20 1.61 -20.92
N VAL A 45 10.15 1.20 -19.66
CA VAL A 45 11.36 0.96 -18.84
C VAL A 45 12.33 -0.04 -19.49
N LYS A 46 11.82 -1.04 -20.20
CA LYS A 46 12.68 -2.02 -20.90
C LYS A 46 13.53 -1.42 -22.03
N ALA A 47 13.13 -0.27 -22.56
CA ALA A 47 13.81 0.42 -23.64
C ALA A 47 14.77 1.52 -23.14
N TRP A 48 14.91 1.70 -21.83
CA TRP A 48 15.85 2.66 -21.26
C TRP A 48 17.29 2.19 -21.45
N SER A 49 18.18 3.14 -21.75
CA SER A 49 19.61 2.90 -21.69
C SER A 49 20.13 2.94 -20.26
N ASP A 50 21.32 2.39 -20.04
CA ASP A 50 21.96 2.44 -18.72
C ASP A 50 22.29 3.88 -18.31
N GLU A 51 22.63 4.75 -19.26
CA GLU A 51 22.85 6.19 -19.02
C GLU A 51 21.57 6.91 -18.58
N GLU A 52 20.43 6.64 -19.26
CA GLU A 52 19.13 7.21 -18.87
C GLU A 52 18.74 6.80 -17.46
N THR A 53 18.95 5.51 -17.16
CA THR A 53 18.69 4.93 -15.84
C THR A 53 19.58 5.56 -14.76
N ALA A 54 20.86 5.79 -15.06
CA ALA A 54 21.80 6.43 -14.14
C ALA A 54 21.40 7.89 -13.85
N ARG A 55 21.05 8.67 -14.89
CA ARG A 55 20.59 10.06 -14.71
C ARG A 55 19.33 10.17 -13.86
N ILE A 56 18.35 9.30 -14.09
CA ILE A 56 17.10 9.27 -13.30
C ILE A 56 17.43 8.93 -11.83
N ARG A 57 18.30 7.95 -11.60
CA ARG A 57 18.73 7.56 -10.25
C ARG A 57 19.40 8.71 -9.51
N GLU A 58 20.35 9.36 -10.12
CA GLU A 58 21.07 10.50 -9.55
C GLU A 58 20.12 11.64 -9.17
N LEU A 59 19.14 11.97 -10.04
CA LEU A 59 18.15 13.00 -9.75
C LEU A 59 17.27 12.64 -8.55
N ILE A 60 16.84 11.37 -8.45
CA ILE A 60 16.03 10.90 -7.33
C ILE A 60 16.83 11.00 -6.02
N GLU A 61 18.09 10.52 -6.01
CA GLU A 61 18.93 10.53 -4.81
C GLU A 61 19.32 11.93 -4.36
N ARG A 62 19.54 12.85 -5.32
CA ARG A 62 19.93 14.23 -5.02
C ARG A 62 18.77 15.10 -4.54
N GLU A 63 17.60 15.00 -5.17
CA GLU A 63 16.51 15.96 -4.96
C GLU A 63 15.40 15.45 -4.03
N LEU A 64 15.29 14.13 -3.84
CA LEU A 64 14.13 13.56 -3.19
C LEU A 64 14.50 12.61 -2.03
N LYS A 65 13.72 12.72 -0.96
CA LYS A 65 13.69 11.69 0.06
C LYS A 65 12.61 10.68 -0.30
N VAL A 66 13.00 9.43 -0.50
CA VAL A 66 12.09 8.38 -0.98
C VAL A 66 12.18 7.14 -0.09
N GLU A 67 11.25 6.24 -0.28
CA GLU A 67 11.19 4.92 0.36
C GLU A 67 11.51 4.91 1.85
N GLY A 68 12.60 4.30 2.26
CA GLY A 68 12.96 4.08 3.65
C GLY A 68 13.12 5.37 4.45
N ASP A 69 13.79 6.36 3.88
CA ASP A 69 14.06 7.64 4.54
C ASP A 69 12.79 8.46 4.73
N LEU A 70 11.94 8.50 3.71
CA LEU A 70 10.64 9.18 3.81
C LEU A 70 9.71 8.46 4.82
N ARG A 71 9.68 7.12 4.82
CA ARG A 71 8.87 6.35 5.78
C ARG A 71 9.34 6.61 7.21
N ARG A 72 10.66 6.65 7.42
CA ARG A 72 11.27 6.95 8.73
C ARG A 72 10.91 8.37 9.17
N GLU A 73 11.03 9.36 8.29
CA GLU A 73 10.67 10.75 8.59
C GLU A 73 9.20 10.89 8.97
N ILE A 74 8.29 10.29 8.20
CA ILE A 74 6.85 10.31 8.50
C ILE A 74 6.56 9.64 9.85
N SER A 75 7.19 8.49 10.12
CA SER A 75 7.02 7.76 11.38
C SER A 75 7.51 8.58 12.56
N MET A 76 8.67 9.23 12.45
CA MET A 76 9.20 10.11 13.49
C MET A 76 8.30 11.33 13.73
N ASN A 77 7.76 11.93 12.66
CA ASN A 77 6.84 13.06 12.78
C ASN A 77 5.55 12.66 13.49
N VAL A 78 4.99 11.51 13.18
CA VAL A 78 3.81 10.96 13.88
C VAL A 78 4.13 10.66 15.34
N LYS A 79 5.28 10.03 15.62
CA LYS A 79 5.73 9.75 16.99
C LYS A 79 5.87 11.04 17.79
N ARG A 80 6.54 12.05 17.23
CA ARG A 80 6.68 13.37 17.88
C ARG A 80 5.34 13.97 18.28
N LEU A 81 4.33 13.90 17.40
CA LEU A 81 2.97 14.39 17.73
C LEU A 81 2.32 13.61 18.85
N MET A 82 2.58 12.31 18.95
CA MET A 82 2.08 11.45 20.02
C MET A 82 2.77 11.76 21.37
N ASP A 83 4.07 12.00 21.34
CA ASP A 83 4.89 12.26 22.53
C ASP A 83 4.56 13.64 23.13
N ILE A 84 4.33 14.66 22.29
CA ILE A 84 3.86 16.00 22.71
C ILE A 84 2.42 15.96 23.27
N GLY A 85 1.65 14.89 23.02
CA GLY A 85 0.25 14.82 23.42
C GLY A 85 -0.70 15.69 22.61
N ALA A 86 -0.28 16.17 21.42
CA ALA A 86 -1.10 16.98 20.54
C ALA A 86 -2.39 16.26 20.14
N TYR A 87 -3.48 17.01 19.89
CA TYR A 87 -4.76 16.42 19.44
C TYR A 87 -4.59 15.46 18.25
N ARG A 88 -3.80 15.84 17.24
CA ARG A 88 -3.48 14.97 16.10
C ARG A 88 -2.75 13.69 16.52
N GLY A 89 -1.83 13.77 17.48
CA GLY A 89 -1.12 12.61 18.02
C GLY A 89 -2.06 11.65 18.76
N ILE A 90 -2.99 12.17 19.56
CA ILE A 90 -4.02 11.36 20.22
C ILE A 90 -4.91 10.66 19.18
N ARG A 91 -5.26 11.35 18.09
CA ARG A 91 -6.04 10.76 16.99
C ARG A 91 -5.28 9.64 16.28
N HIS A 92 -3.98 9.83 16.04
CA HIS A 92 -3.11 8.77 15.49
C HIS A 92 -3.06 7.55 16.41
N ARG A 93 -2.86 7.74 17.73
CA ARG A 93 -2.83 6.66 18.71
C ARG A 93 -4.13 5.87 18.78
N LYS A 94 -5.27 6.55 18.65
CA LYS A 94 -6.61 5.92 18.65
C LYS A 94 -7.03 5.35 17.28
N GLY A 95 -6.20 5.44 16.22
CA GLY A 95 -6.55 5.00 14.88
C GLY A 95 -7.73 5.76 14.25
N LEU A 96 -7.95 7.01 14.64
CA LEU A 96 -9.08 7.83 14.19
C LEU A 96 -8.62 8.85 13.14
N PRO A 97 -9.54 9.38 12.31
CA PRO A 97 -9.24 10.46 11.38
C PRO A 97 -8.62 11.67 12.09
N VAL A 98 -7.57 12.24 11.50
CA VAL A 98 -6.75 13.30 12.09
C VAL A 98 -7.15 14.70 11.58
N ARG A 99 -7.83 14.77 10.43
CA ARG A 99 -8.17 16.01 9.72
C ARG A 99 -9.59 16.50 9.98
N GLY A 100 -10.16 16.23 11.14
CA GLY A 100 -11.49 16.73 11.53
C GLY A 100 -12.69 16.04 10.85
N GLN A 101 -12.48 14.91 10.14
CA GLN A 101 -13.59 14.21 9.52
C GLN A 101 -14.59 13.69 10.57
N ARG A 102 -15.88 13.73 10.20
CA ARG A 102 -16.96 13.20 11.03
C ARG A 102 -16.77 11.71 11.29
N THR A 103 -16.89 11.30 12.55
CA THR A 103 -16.63 9.91 12.96
C THR A 103 -17.89 9.14 13.34
N HIS A 104 -19.01 9.81 13.56
CA HIS A 104 -20.26 9.16 13.98
C HIS A 104 -20.79 8.20 12.90
N THR A 105 -20.88 8.66 11.66
CA THR A 105 -21.44 7.86 10.54
C THR A 105 -20.37 7.19 9.66
N ASN A 106 -19.28 7.87 9.40
CA ASN A 106 -18.28 7.50 8.40
C ASN A 106 -16.91 7.16 9.03
N ALA A 107 -15.83 7.45 8.35
CA ALA A 107 -14.44 7.17 8.75
C ALA A 107 -14.07 5.68 8.76
N ARG A 108 -14.67 4.87 7.88
CA ARG A 108 -14.46 3.42 7.84
C ARG A 108 -13.05 3.01 7.43
N THR A 109 -12.39 3.79 6.59
CA THR A 109 -10.98 3.55 6.21
C THR A 109 -10.06 3.45 7.43
N ARG A 110 -10.29 4.29 8.45
CA ARG A 110 -9.50 4.27 9.69
C ARG A 110 -10.07 3.32 10.74
N LYS A 111 -11.39 3.27 10.91
CA LYS A 111 -12.06 2.42 11.92
C LYS A 111 -12.13 0.95 11.51
N GLY A 112 -11.98 0.64 10.24
CA GLY A 112 -12.23 -0.68 9.68
C GLY A 112 -13.70 -0.98 9.41
N PRO A 113 -14.02 -2.18 8.89
CA PRO A 113 -15.37 -2.60 8.63
C PRO A 113 -16.24 -2.58 9.90
N ARG A 114 -17.56 -2.48 9.74
CA ARG A 114 -18.49 -2.56 10.87
C ARG A 114 -18.39 -3.96 11.48
N LYS A 115 -18.15 -4.04 12.79
CA LYS A 115 -18.32 -5.29 13.51
C LYS A 115 -19.83 -5.57 13.57
N GLY A 116 -20.30 -6.50 12.74
CA GLY A 116 -21.66 -7.02 12.85
C GLY A 116 -21.84 -7.67 14.20
N VAL A 117 -23.06 -7.61 14.73
CA VAL A 117 -23.43 -8.48 15.86
C VAL A 117 -23.24 -9.94 15.36
N MET A 118 -22.31 -10.67 15.93
CA MET A 118 -22.21 -12.10 15.69
C MET A 118 -23.49 -12.73 16.25
N VAL A 119 -24.47 -12.93 15.38
CA VAL A 119 -25.55 -13.86 15.66
C VAL A 119 -24.86 -15.22 15.78
N LYS A 120 -24.70 -15.72 17.03
CA LYS A 120 -24.29 -17.10 17.26
C LYS A 120 -25.23 -17.98 16.42
N LYS A 121 -24.73 -18.53 15.30
CA LYS A 121 -25.47 -19.56 14.59
C LYS A 121 -25.77 -20.65 15.62
N LYS A 122 -27.07 -20.84 15.95
CA LYS A 122 -27.55 -21.96 16.74
C LYS A 122 -26.97 -23.24 16.09
N PRO A 123 -26.33 -24.13 16.84
CA PRO A 123 -25.81 -25.33 16.24
C PRO A 123 -26.98 -26.05 15.55
N THR A 124 -26.90 -26.17 14.24
CA THR A 124 -27.83 -26.99 13.47
C THR A 124 -27.64 -28.43 13.98
N ALA A 125 -28.69 -29.02 14.56
CA ALA A 125 -28.66 -30.39 14.98
C ALA A 125 -28.12 -31.25 13.84
N ALA A 126 -27.11 -32.07 14.14
CA ALA A 126 -26.52 -33.00 13.17
C ALA A 126 -27.63 -33.84 12.52
N ALA A 127 -27.66 -33.84 11.20
CA ALA A 127 -28.52 -34.72 10.46
C ALA A 127 -28.21 -36.19 10.88
N PRO A 128 -29.24 -37.05 11.08
CA PRO A 128 -29.00 -38.44 11.43
C PRO A 128 -28.20 -39.13 10.32
N ALA A 129 -27.17 -39.88 10.70
CA ALA A 129 -26.35 -40.64 9.77
C ALA A 129 -27.23 -41.62 8.96
N PRO A 130 -26.96 -41.82 7.66
CA PRO A 130 -27.69 -42.80 6.86
C PRO A 130 -27.44 -44.20 7.42
N ALA A 131 -28.53 -44.93 7.65
CA ALA A 131 -28.50 -46.31 8.12
C ALA A 131 -27.67 -47.20 7.16
N ALA A 132 -26.75 -47.94 7.71
CA ALA A 132 -25.94 -48.91 6.98
C ALA A 132 -26.83 -49.94 6.29
N ALA A 133 -26.74 -50.02 4.97
CA ALA A 133 -27.40 -51.04 4.18
C ALA A 133 -26.88 -52.43 4.56
N ALA A 134 -27.79 -53.30 4.99
CA ALA A 134 -27.51 -54.70 5.32
C ALA A 134 -27.01 -55.43 4.06
N ALA A 135 -25.89 -56.12 4.17
CA ALA A 135 -25.36 -57.00 3.13
C ALA A 135 -26.25 -58.26 2.94
N PRO A 136 -26.50 -58.74 1.72
CA PRO A 136 -27.26 -59.93 1.49
C PRO A 136 -26.42 -61.16 1.83
N LYS A 137 -27.00 -62.07 2.67
CA LYS A 137 -26.50 -63.43 2.91
C LYS A 137 -26.61 -64.25 1.63
N LYS A 138 -25.47 -64.79 1.16
CA LYS A 138 -25.45 -65.85 0.16
C LYS A 138 -25.90 -67.16 0.83
N ALA A 139 -26.87 -67.82 0.19
CA ALA A 139 -27.16 -69.26 0.36
C ALA A 139 -26.21 -70.03 -0.54
#